data_9d189b4a946cc6ef539cf8520afe7c1e
#
_entry.id   9d189b4a946cc6ef539cf8520afe7c1e
#
_cell.length_a   1.000
_cell.length_b   1.000
_cell.length_c   1.000
_cell.angle_alpha   90.00
_cell.angle_beta   90.00
_cell.angle_gamma   90.00
#
_symmetry.space_group_name_H-M   'P 1'
#
loop_
_entity.id
_entity.type
_entity.pdbx_description
1 polymer ?
#
loop_
_entity_poly.entity_id
_entity_poly.type
_entity_poly.pdbx_seq_one_letter_code
_entity_poly.pdbx_strand_id
1 'polypeptide(L)'
;HKVAGISMLEHVFRSVNAINPEKTVTVIGHKAELVEQVLAGQTDFVRQTEQLGTGHAVMMAEPVLENLTGQTLVIAGDTPLITGESLKNLIDFHINHKNVATILTAEADNPFGYGRIVRNQHDEVLKIVEQKDASDFEQQIKEINTGTYVFDNARLFEALKNINTNNA
;
A
#
# COMPACT_ATOMS: atom_id res chain seq x y z
N HIS A 1 0.61 15.46 -10.13
CA HIS A 1 0.82 15.18 -11.56
C HIS A 1 -0.46 14.66 -12.19
N LYS A 2 -0.63 14.93 -13.52
CA LYS A 2 -1.79 14.47 -14.28
C LYS A 2 -1.38 13.38 -15.27
N VAL A 3 -2.22 12.35 -15.40
CA VAL A 3 -2.12 11.29 -16.40
C VAL A 3 -3.44 11.34 -17.20
N ALA A 4 -3.36 11.45 -18.52
CA ALA A 4 -4.53 11.61 -19.38
C ALA A 4 -5.51 12.73 -18.93
N GLY A 5 -4.98 13.86 -18.44
CA GLY A 5 -5.78 15.01 -18.01
C GLY A 5 -6.34 14.94 -16.58
N ILE A 6 -6.23 13.81 -15.91
CA ILE A 6 -6.75 13.54 -14.55
C ILE A 6 -5.58 13.36 -13.60
N SER A 7 -5.68 13.75 -12.34
CA SER A 7 -4.60 13.55 -11.38
C SER A 7 -4.38 12.05 -11.10
N MET A 8 -3.14 11.66 -10.78
CA MET A 8 -2.83 10.28 -10.40
C MET A 8 -3.72 9.80 -9.26
N LEU A 9 -3.96 10.65 -8.29
CA LEU A 9 -4.80 10.35 -7.13
C LEU A 9 -6.25 10.04 -7.53
N GLU A 10 -6.84 10.80 -8.46
CA GLU A 10 -8.20 10.53 -8.96
C GLU A 10 -8.27 9.19 -9.72
N HIS A 11 -7.20 8.80 -10.43
CA HIS A 11 -7.13 7.46 -11.04
C HIS A 11 -7.15 6.36 -9.98
N VAL A 12 -6.35 6.49 -8.93
CA VAL A 12 -6.33 5.54 -7.81
C VAL A 12 -7.72 5.45 -7.16
N PHE A 13 -8.35 6.60 -6.89
CA PHE A 13 -9.69 6.63 -6.28
C PHE A 13 -10.77 5.99 -7.15
N ARG A 14 -10.70 6.12 -8.47
CA ARG A 14 -11.61 5.40 -9.39
C ARG A 14 -11.47 3.89 -9.24
N SER A 15 -10.24 3.39 -9.14
CA SER A 15 -9.98 1.95 -8.95
C SER A 15 -10.41 1.46 -7.58
N VAL A 16 -10.19 2.26 -6.53
CA VAL A 16 -10.66 1.96 -5.17
C VAL A 16 -12.19 1.96 -5.11
N ASN A 17 -12.86 2.95 -5.69
CA ASN A 17 -14.32 3.01 -5.70
C ASN A 17 -14.97 1.84 -6.46
N ALA A 18 -14.27 1.27 -7.45
CA ALA A 18 -14.77 0.12 -8.21
C ALA A 18 -14.88 -1.17 -7.37
N ILE A 19 -14.14 -1.26 -6.26
CA ILE A 19 -14.24 -2.39 -5.31
C ILE A 19 -15.21 -2.14 -4.15
N ASN A 20 -15.86 -0.96 -4.13
CA ASN A 20 -16.89 -0.56 -3.17
C ASN A 20 -16.50 -0.79 -1.70
N PRO A 21 -15.43 -0.17 -1.20
CA PRO A 21 -14.98 -0.33 0.18
C PRO A 21 -16.02 0.21 1.17
N GLU A 22 -16.16 -0.43 2.34
CA GLU A 22 -17.01 0.05 3.43
C GLU A 22 -16.51 1.38 3.99
N LYS A 23 -15.19 1.53 4.07
CA LYS A 23 -14.53 2.72 4.61
C LYS A 23 -13.28 3.03 3.80
N THR A 24 -13.07 4.31 3.50
CA THR A 24 -11.84 4.81 2.87
C THR A 24 -11.21 5.89 3.75
N VAL A 25 -9.92 5.75 4.01
CA VAL A 25 -9.12 6.73 4.77
C VAL A 25 -7.92 7.13 3.93
N THR A 26 -7.74 8.44 3.75
CA THR A 26 -6.59 8.99 3.05
C THR A 26 -5.61 9.58 4.05
N VAL A 27 -4.42 8.99 4.10
CA VAL A 27 -3.31 9.54 4.90
C VAL A 27 -2.63 10.63 4.09
N ILE A 28 -2.62 11.84 4.65
CA ILE A 28 -2.10 13.04 4.02
C ILE A 28 -0.91 13.61 4.80
N GLY A 29 0.06 14.15 4.08
CA GLY A 29 1.25 14.78 4.65
C GLY A 29 1.57 16.08 3.92
N HIS A 30 2.62 16.07 3.12
CA HIS A 30 3.00 17.23 2.32
C HIS A 30 1.89 17.64 1.33
N LYS A 31 1.58 18.95 1.26
CA LYS A 31 0.50 19.50 0.41
C LYS A 31 -0.89 18.91 0.70
N ALA A 32 -1.17 18.63 1.96
CA ALA A 32 -2.43 18.05 2.42
C ALA A 32 -3.66 18.78 1.86
N GLU A 33 -3.64 20.11 1.85
CA GLU A 33 -4.76 20.96 1.42
C GLU A 33 -5.18 20.70 -0.04
N LEU A 34 -4.22 20.40 -0.92
CA LEU A 34 -4.52 20.07 -2.32
C LEU A 34 -5.21 18.70 -2.45
N VAL A 35 -4.80 17.74 -1.63
CA VAL A 35 -5.41 16.41 -1.60
C VAL A 35 -6.82 16.50 -1.03
N GLU A 36 -7.01 17.23 0.07
CA GLU A 36 -8.31 17.47 0.70
C GLU A 36 -9.30 18.11 -0.29
N GLN A 37 -8.84 19.08 -1.11
CA GLN A 37 -9.69 19.72 -2.12
C GLN A 37 -10.13 18.74 -3.22
N VAL A 38 -9.20 17.89 -3.70
CA VAL A 38 -9.47 16.93 -4.79
C VAL A 38 -10.43 15.82 -4.33
N LEU A 39 -10.32 15.38 -3.09
CA LEU A 39 -11.06 14.24 -2.55
C LEU A 39 -12.16 14.63 -1.56
N ALA A 40 -12.55 15.90 -1.52
CA ALA A 40 -13.58 16.39 -0.62
C ALA A 40 -14.86 15.55 -0.68
N GLY A 41 -15.30 15.03 0.47
CA GLY A 41 -16.49 14.20 0.61
C GLY A 41 -16.36 12.75 0.11
N GLN A 42 -15.18 12.31 -0.34
CA GLN A 42 -14.96 10.95 -0.85
C GLN A 42 -14.25 10.02 0.16
N THR A 43 -13.62 10.58 1.18
CA THR A 43 -12.79 9.84 2.13
C THR A 43 -12.69 10.59 3.44
N ASP A 44 -12.36 9.87 4.52
CA ASP A 44 -11.86 10.51 5.74
C ASP A 44 -10.36 10.80 5.58
N PHE A 45 -9.91 11.89 6.20
CA PHE A 45 -8.51 12.29 6.18
C PHE A 45 -7.86 12.10 7.53
N VAL A 46 -6.66 11.56 7.54
CA VAL A 46 -5.76 11.55 8.70
C VAL A 46 -4.41 12.15 8.31
N ARG A 47 -3.79 12.91 9.23
CA ARG A 47 -2.54 13.61 8.93
C ARG A 47 -1.35 12.86 9.49
N GLN A 48 -0.36 12.62 8.62
CA GLN A 48 0.96 12.17 9.00
C GLN A 48 1.89 13.39 9.07
N THR A 49 2.23 13.81 10.27
CA THR A 49 3.07 15.01 10.49
C THR A 49 4.55 14.74 10.22
N GLU A 50 5.00 13.53 10.48
CA GLU A 50 6.37 13.07 10.25
C GLU A 50 6.35 11.91 9.24
N GLN A 51 7.11 12.03 8.16
CA GLN A 51 7.14 11.02 7.09
C GLN A 51 8.10 9.88 7.43
N LEU A 52 7.70 8.98 8.34
CA LEU A 52 8.47 7.84 8.80
C LEU A 52 8.15 6.53 8.05
N GLY A 53 7.76 6.65 6.77
CA GLY A 53 7.49 5.51 5.90
C GLY A 53 6.03 5.05 5.90
N THR A 54 5.75 4.01 5.08
CA THR A 54 4.39 3.50 4.81
C THR A 54 3.74 2.90 6.07
N GLY A 55 4.49 2.14 6.86
CA GLY A 55 3.97 1.57 8.11
C GLY A 55 3.47 2.64 9.07
N HIS A 56 4.23 3.72 9.25
CA HIS A 56 3.82 4.87 10.06
C HIS A 56 2.59 5.58 9.47
N ALA A 57 2.50 5.69 8.14
CA ALA A 57 1.31 6.25 7.50
C ALA A 57 0.05 5.42 7.84
N VAL A 58 0.15 4.10 7.79
CA VAL A 58 -0.96 3.20 8.14
C VAL A 58 -1.33 3.30 9.62
N MET A 59 -0.35 3.47 10.52
CA MET A 59 -0.62 3.71 11.95
C MET A 59 -1.49 4.95 12.19
N MET A 60 -1.36 5.99 11.36
CA MET A 60 -2.20 7.18 11.48
C MET A 60 -3.69 6.89 11.23
N ALA A 61 -4.01 5.84 10.48
CA ALA A 61 -5.38 5.40 10.22
C ALA A 61 -5.97 4.51 11.34
N GLU A 62 -5.16 4.06 12.31
CA GLU A 62 -5.59 3.16 13.40
C GLU A 62 -6.87 3.66 14.10
N PRO A 63 -6.99 4.93 14.55
CA PRO A 63 -8.18 5.38 15.27
C PRO A 63 -9.49 5.27 14.48
N VAL A 64 -9.40 5.20 13.15
CA VAL A 64 -10.56 5.10 12.25
C VAL A 64 -10.86 3.65 11.89
N LEU A 65 -9.84 2.79 11.81
CA LEU A 65 -9.94 1.44 11.22
C LEU A 65 -9.82 0.29 12.22
N GLU A 66 -9.17 0.48 13.39
CA GLU A 66 -8.81 -0.63 14.30
C GLU A 66 -10.01 -1.46 14.78
N ASN A 67 -11.19 -0.83 14.92
CA ASN A 67 -12.40 -1.50 15.40
C ASN A 67 -13.27 -2.09 14.27
N LEU A 68 -12.83 -1.97 13.02
CA LEU A 68 -13.51 -2.58 11.89
C LEU A 68 -13.05 -4.04 11.70
N THR A 69 -13.91 -4.84 11.11
CA THR A 69 -13.61 -6.24 10.76
C THR A 69 -13.42 -6.37 9.25
N GLY A 70 -12.72 -7.42 8.82
CA GLY A 70 -12.50 -7.71 7.40
C GLY A 70 -11.08 -7.38 6.95
N GLN A 71 -10.94 -6.94 5.69
CA GLN A 71 -9.64 -6.75 5.03
C GLN A 71 -9.34 -5.26 4.87
N THR A 72 -8.09 -4.89 5.06
CA THR A 72 -7.58 -3.54 4.79
C THR A 72 -6.68 -3.56 3.57
N LEU A 73 -7.12 -2.86 2.52
CA LEU A 73 -6.31 -2.57 1.35
C LEU A 73 -5.47 -1.31 1.63
N VAL A 74 -4.16 -1.42 1.47
CA VAL A 74 -3.23 -0.30 1.49
C VAL A 74 -2.72 -0.06 0.09
N ILE A 75 -2.83 1.18 -0.40
CA ILE A 75 -2.42 1.56 -1.75
C ILE A 75 -1.80 2.96 -1.73
N ALA A 76 -0.72 3.16 -2.49
CA ALA A 76 -0.09 4.45 -2.65
C ALA A 76 -0.87 5.35 -3.63
N GLY A 77 -0.94 6.64 -3.36
CA GLY A 77 -1.68 7.61 -4.18
C GLY A 77 -1.02 7.96 -5.53
N ASP A 78 0.14 7.38 -5.82
CA ASP A 78 0.94 7.61 -7.04
C ASP A 78 1.00 6.38 -7.95
N THR A 79 0.08 5.42 -7.80
CA THR A 79 -0.04 4.20 -8.61
C THR A 79 -1.24 4.28 -9.60
N PRO A 80 -1.24 5.22 -10.57
CA PRO A 80 -2.43 5.54 -11.38
C PRO A 80 -2.84 4.43 -12.35
N LEU A 81 -1.98 3.45 -12.61
CA LEU A 81 -2.23 2.38 -13.56
C LEU A 81 -2.87 1.13 -12.93
N ILE A 82 -2.99 1.09 -11.61
CA ILE A 82 -3.66 -0.03 -10.95
C ILE A 82 -5.17 0.02 -11.27
N THR A 83 -5.74 -1.13 -11.61
CA THR A 83 -7.17 -1.23 -11.98
C THR A 83 -8.00 -1.77 -10.83
N GLY A 84 -9.30 -1.46 -10.82
CA GLY A 84 -10.24 -2.06 -9.86
C GLY A 84 -10.29 -3.59 -9.98
N GLU A 85 -10.12 -4.14 -11.18
CA GLU A 85 -10.03 -5.59 -11.40
C GLU A 85 -8.79 -6.19 -10.72
N SER A 86 -7.62 -5.55 -10.86
CA SER A 86 -6.39 -5.99 -10.17
C SER A 86 -6.54 -5.95 -8.65
N LEU A 87 -7.18 -4.90 -8.12
CA LEU A 87 -7.46 -4.78 -6.68
C LEU A 87 -8.41 -5.87 -6.21
N LYS A 88 -9.48 -6.13 -6.97
CA LYS A 88 -10.43 -7.20 -6.65
C LYS A 88 -9.74 -8.56 -6.65
N ASN A 89 -8.95 -8.88 -7.66
CA ASN A 89 -8.22 -10.14 -7.76
C ASN A 89 -7.24 -10.33 -6.58
N LEU A 90 -6.57 -9.26 -6.15
CA LEU A 90 -5.67 -9.29 -4.99
C LEU A 90 -6.44 -9.59 -3.69
N ILE A 91 -7.60 -8.96 -3.49
CA ILE A 91 -8.46 -9.18 -2.32
C ILE A 91 -9.04 -10.59 -2.34
N ASP A 92 -9.55 -11.05 -3.47
CA ASP A 92 -10.10 -12.41 -3.63
C ASP A 92 -9.01 -13.47 -3.36
N PHE A 93 -7.78 -13.25 -3.87
CA PHE A 93 -6.63 -14.11 -3.58
C PHE A 93 -6.34 -14.16 -2.08
N HIS A 94 -6.28 -13.01 -1.42
CA HIS A 94 -6.02 -12.88 0.02
C HIS A 94 -7.05 -13.68 0.84
N ILE A 95 -8.33 -13.50 0.56
CA ILE A 95 -9.44 -14.15 1.27
C ILE A 95 -9.43 -15.66 1.03
N ASN A 96 -9.30 -16.10 -0.23
CA ASN A 96 -9.34 -17.51 -0.60
C ASN A 96 -8.20 -18.32 0.01
N HIS A 97 -7.02 -17.70 0.18
CA HIS A 97 -5.85 -18.36 0.81
C HIS A 97 -5.80 -18.14 2.33
N LYS A 98 -6.74 -17.37 2.90
CA LYS A 98 -6.78 -17.03 4.34
C LYS A 98 -5.46 -16.42 4.82
N ASN A 99 -4.87 -15.58 3.98
CA ASN A 99 -3.61 -14.94 4.29
C ASN A 99 -3.78 -13.89 5.39
N VAL A 100 -2.74 -13.63 6.17
CA VAL A 100 -2.67 -12.49 7.10
C VAL A 100 -2.25 -11.23 6.36
N ALA A 101 -1.36 -11.37 5.38
CA ALA A 101 -0.88 -10.31 4.51
C ALA A 101 -0.70 -10.84 3.09
N THR A 102 -1.00 -10.01 2.10
CA THR A 102 -0.78 -10.29 0.67
C THR A 102 -0.20 -9.04 0.01
N ILE A 103 0.81 -9.21 -0.81
CA ILE A 103 1.52 -8.13 -1.49
C ILE A 103 1.25 -8.26 -2.98
N LEU A 104 0.89 -7.16 -3.64
CA LEU A 104 0.91 -7.09 -5.08
C LEU A 104 2.33 -6.83 -5.56
N THR A 105 2.89 -7.75 -6.33
CA THR A 105 4.21 -7.63 -6.93
C THR A 105 4.12 -7.42 -8.43
N ALA A 106 5.20 -7.00 -9.05
CA ALA A 106 5.32 -6.88 -10.50
C ALA A 106 6.75 -7.20 -10.95
N GLU A 107 6.88 -7.70 -12.18
CA GLU A 107 8.16 -7.82 -12.85
C GLU A 107 8.51 -6.50 -13.55
N ALA A 108 9.67 -5.93 -13.23
CA ALA A 108 10.17 -4.70 -13.84
C ALA A 108 11.47 -4.94 -14.61
N ASP A 109 11.52 -4.49 -15.85
CA ASP A 109 12.76 -4.56 -16.65
C ASP A 109 13.87 -3.70 -16.03
N ASN A 110 13.51 -2.55 -15.49
CA ASN A 110 14.39 -1.71 -14.69
C ASN A 110 13.79 -1.54 -13.29
N PRO A 111 14.21 -2.37 -12.32
CA PRO A 111 13.68 -2.34 -10.95
C PRO A 111 14.29 -1.23 -10.08
N PHE A 112 15.16 -0.38 -10.62
CA PHE A 112 15.84 0.67 -9.85
C PHE A 112 14.85 1.59 -9.11
N GLY A 113 15.09 1.82 -7.84
CA GLY A 113 14.29 2.67 -6.98
C GLY A 113 13.12 1.98 -6.26
N TYR A 114 12.80 0.73 -6.62
CA TYR A 114 11.76 -0.05 -5.94
C TYR A 114 12.36 -0.97 -4.87
N GLY A 115 11.54 -1.38 -3.92
CA GLY A 115 11.83 -2.51 -3.04
C GLY A 115 11.81 -3.82 -3.83
N ARG A 116 12.74 -4.74 -3.51
CA ARG A 116 12.82 -6.07 -4.16
C ARG A 116 12.14 -7.12 -3.31
N ILE A 117 11.45 -8.03 -3.94
CA ILE A 117 10.89 -9.21 -3.29
C ILE A 117 11.94 -10.30 -3.27
N VAL A 118 12.44 -10.64 -2.09
CA VAL A 118 13.41 -11.74 -1.93
C VAL A 118 12.66 -13.00 -1.56
N ARG A 119 12.86 -14.06 -2.36
CA ARG A 119 12.23 -15.37 -2.15
C ARG A 119 13.26 -16.43 -1.75
N ASN A 120 12.80 -17.46 -1.05
CA ASN A 120 13.60 -18.64 -0.78
C ASN A 120 13.51 -19.65 -1.94
N GLN A 121 14.21 -20.78 -1.82
CA GLN A 121 14.19 -21.87 -2.81
C GLN A 121 12.84 -22.58 -2.96
N HIS A 122 11.86 -22.31 -2.09
CA HIS A 122 10.49 -22.81 -2.13
C HIS A 122 9.50 -21.78 -2.66
N ASP A 123 10.02 -20.69 -3.24
CA ASP A 123 9.24 -19.56 -3.78
C ASP A 123 8.44 -18.78 -2.72
N GLU A 124 8.79 -18.91 -1.44
CA GLU A 124 8.17 -18.14 -0.35
C GLU A 124 8.86 -16.78 -0.19
N VAL A 125 8.08 -15.74 0.07
CA VAL A 125 8.62 -14.40 0.34
C VAL A 125 9.33 -14.39 1.69
N LEU A 126 10.63 -14.09 1.67
CA LEU A 126 11.46 -13.95 2.88
C LEU A 126 11.44 -12.54 3.43
N LYS A 127 11.59 -11.56 2.54
CA LYS A 127 11.65 -10.14 2.91
C LYS A 127 11.42 -9.25 1.70
N ILE A 128 11.14 -7.99 1.99
CA ILE A 128 11.25 -6.87 1.05
C ILE A 128 12.54 -6.13 1.41
N VAL A 129 13.40 -5.87 0.44
CA VAL A 129 14.62 -5.08 0.64
C VAL A 129 14.55 -3.81 -0.20
N GLU A 130 14.68 -2.67 0.43
CA GLU A 130 14.67 -1.38 -0.25
C GLU A 130 15.94 -1.17 -1.09
N GLN A 131 15.85 -0.36 -2.16
CA GLN A 131 16.97 -0.11 -3.07
C GLN A 131 18.27 0.28 -2.36
N LYS A 132 18.17 1.11 -1.32
CA LYS A 132 19.32 1.63 -0.57
C LYS A 132 20.03 0.56 0.28
N ASP A 133 19.28 -0.48 0.67
CA ASP A 133 19.73 -1.54 1.58
C ASP A 133 20.02 -2.86 0.84
N ALA A 134 19.72 -2.91 -0.46
CA ALA A 134 19.87 -4.09 -1.30
C ALA A 134 21.34 -4.32 -1.67
N SER A 135 21.83 -5.55 -1.45
CA SER A 135 23.12 -6.02 -1.95
C SER A 135 23.15 -6.04 -3.49
N ASP A 136 24.34 -6.11 -4.09
CA ASP A 136 24.51 -6.18 -5.55
C ASP A 136 23.71 -7.32 -6.19
N PHE A 137 23.57 -8.45 -5.49
CA PHE A 137 22.76 -9.58 -5.92
C PHE A 137 21.27 -9.26 -5.84
N GLU A 138 20.80 -8.69 -4.74
CA GLU A 138 19.38 -8.34 -4.55
C GLU A 138 18.94 -7.23 -5.50
N GLN A 139 19.82 -6.32 -5.89
CA GLN A 139 19.53 -5.27 -6.87
C GLN A 139 19.20 -5.83 -8.28
N GLN A 140 19.63 -7.05 -8.60
CA GLN A 140 19.33 -7.70 -9.87
C GLN A 140 17.97 -8.39 -9.90
N ILE A 141 17.31 -8.55 -8.77
CA ILE A 141 15.96 -9.10 -8.69
C ILE A 141 15.00 -8.17 -9.40
N LYS A 142 14.24 -8.71 -10.34
CA LYS A 142 13.26 -7.96 -11.14
C LYS A 142 11.89 -7.86 -10.48
N GLU A 143 11.56 -8.77 -9.57
CA GLU A 143 10.31 -8.73 -8.84
C GLU A 143 10.33 -7.60 -7.81
N ILE A 144 9.43 -6.65 -7.99
CA ILE A 144 9.35 -5.44 -7.20
C ILE A 144 8.12 -5.41 -6.29
N ASN A 145 8.25 -4.72 -5.17
CA ASN A 145 7.15 -4.33 -4.32
C ASN A 145 6.42 -3.14 -4.95
N THR A 146 5.13 -3.29 -5.26
CA THR A 146 4.33 -2.20 -5.84
C THR A 146 3.83 -1.20 -4.80
N GLY A 147 4.00 -1.49 -3.50
CA GLY A 147 3.43 -0.69 -2.42
C GLY A 147 1.93 -0.90 -2.22
N THR A 148 1.36 -1.95 -2.82
CA THR A 148 -0.05 -2.31 -2.65
C THR A 148 -0.17 -3.62 -1.88
N TYR A 149 -0.96 -3.58 -0.80
CA TYR A 149 -1.08 -4.69 0.13
C TYR A 149 -2.53 -4.93 0.53
N VAL A 150 -2.85 -6.17 0.90
CA VAL A 150 -4.08 -6.52 1.62
C VAL A 150 -3.70 -7.20 2.91
N PHE A 151 -4.32 -6.79 4.01
CA PHE A 151 -4.11 -7.35 5.34
C PHE A 151 -5.44 -7.76 5.97
N ASP A 152 -5.42 -8.79 6.80
CA ASP A 152 -6.44 -8.94 7.84
C ASP A 152 -6.36 -7.73 8.78
N ASN A 153 -7.47 -7.02 8.96
CA ASN A 153 -7.48 -5.73 9.66
C ASN A 153 -7.00 -5.85 11.12
N ALA A 154 -7.47 -6.84 11.85
CA ALA A 154 -7.11 -7.01 13.26
C ALA A 154 -5.62 -7.34 13.41
N ARG A 155 -5.09 -8.21 12.53
CA ARG A 155 -3.68 -8.59 12.53
C ARG A 155 -2.76 -7.44 12.12
N LEU A 156 -3.21 -6.60 11.20
CA LEU A 156 -2.46 -5.40 10.79
C LEU A 156 -2.18 -4.50 11.99
N PHE A 157 -3.23 -4.07 12.70
CA PHE A 157 -3.05 -3.13 13.81
C PHE A 157 -2.38 -3.79 15.04
N GLU A 158 -2.59 -5.08 15.28
CA GLU A 158 -1.81 -5.85 16.26
C GLU A 158 -0.31 -5.82 15.93
N ALA A 159 0.06 -6.06 14.68
CA ALA A 159 1.45 -6.05 14.24
C ALA A 159 2.08 -4.65 14.31
N LEU A 160 1.34 -3.61 13.89
CA LEU A 160 1.83 -2.22 13.91
C LEU A 160 2.14 -1.72 15.31
N LYS A 161 1.43 -2.16 16.35
CA LYS A 161 1.72 -1.84 17.75
C LYS A 161 3.10 -2.35 18.21
N ASN A 162 3.64 -3.36 17.54
CA ASN A 162 4.93 -3.97 17.87
C ASN A 162 6.09 -3.44 17.00
N ILE A 163 5.81 -2.58 16.01
CA ILE A 163 6.85 -1.98 15.17
C ILE A 163 7.43 -0.75 15.90
N ASN A 164 8.71 -0.84 16.26
CA ASN A 164 9.45 0.31 16.76
C ASN A 164 9.87 1.20 15.58
N THR A 165 9.87 2.52 15.79
CA THR A 165 10.26 3.55 14.81
C THR A 165 11.72 3.45 14.30
N ASN A 166 12.48 2.49 14.77
CA ASN A 166 13.87 2.23 14.37
C ASN A 166 14.04 1.53 13.01
N ASN A 167 12.95 1.24 12.30
CA ASN A 167 12.94 0.54 11.00
C ASN A 167 12.54 1.46 9.83
N ALA A 168 12.68 2.78 10.00
CA ALA A 168 12.42 3.75 8.94
C ALA A 168 13.71 4.13 8.19
#